data_1e9fc4adaca06581e350ef7b77a75cc0
#
_entry.id   1e9fc4adaca06581e350ef7b77a75cc0
#
_cell.length_a   1.000
_cell.length_b   1.000
_cell.length_c   1.000
_cell.angle_alpha   90.00
_cell.angle_beta   90.00
_cell.angle_gamma   90.00
#
_symmetry.space_group_name_H-M   'P 1'
#
loop_
_entity.id
_entity.type
_entity.pdbx_description
1 polymer ?
#
loop_
_entity_poly.entity_id
_entity_poly.type
_entity_poly.pdbx_seq_one_letter_code
_entity_poly.pdbx_strand_id
1 'polypeptide(L)'
;YMHSHPIDWFYHGWLSELDSKDPEVRARAEKMERHIYEVEDRLLGRLMDIMGDDTLMCVCSDHGATPMGPILNTAHALKEAGLCSYEPKKSENYWDIYEETEGFNYVLDVSKSLAVPQRYMFVYVNLKGKYPGGIVEPEDYEKVRGRIIDALLDYKHPETGERPVLLAVRREDAHVFGMGGAQA
;
A
#
# COMPACT_ATOMS: atom_id res chain seq x y z
N TYR A 1 -20.82 3.93 18.17
CA TYR A 1 -19.83 3.71 17.10
C TYR A 1 -19.54 2.21 17.01
N MET A 2 -19.63 1.68 15.82
CA MET A 2 -19.29 0.29 15.51
C MET A 2 -18.41 0.30 14.24
N HIS A 3 -17.43 -0.57 14.20
CA HIS A 3 -16.58 -0.80 13.04
C HIS A 3 -16.70 -2.27 12.63
N SER A 4 -17.00 -2.54 11.36
CA SER A 4 -17.14 -3.88 10.81
C SER A 4 -16.06 -4.10 9.74
N HIS A 5 -15.32 -5.19 9.85
CA HIS A 5 -14.19 -5.52 8.95
C HIS A 5 -14.46 -6.64 7.94
N PRO A 6 -15.52 -7.47 8.03
CA PRO A 6 -15.63 -8.66 7.18
C PRO A 6 -15.62 -8.38 5.69
N ILE A 7 -16.22 -7.27 5.25
CA ILE A 7 -16.24 -6.87 3.83
C ILE A 7 -14.83 -6.50 3.36
N ASP A 8 -14.11 -5.69 4.15
CA ASP A 8 -12.75 -5.28 3.85
C ASP A 8 -11.80 -6.49 3.78
N TRP A 9 -11.84 -7.38 4.78
CA TRP A 9 -11.02 -8.60 4.79
C TRP A 9 -11.34 -9.55 3.65
N PHE A 10 -12.62 -9.65 3.26
CA PHE A 10 -12.98 -10.43 2.10
C PHE A 10 -12.31 -9.88 0.84
N TYR A 11 -12.38 -8.59 0.59
CA TYR A 11 -11.77 -7.99 -0.58
C TYR A 11 -10.25 -8.06 -0.56
N HIS A 12 -9.61 -7.95 0.59
CA HIS A 12 -8.17 -8.18 0.70
C HIS A 12 -7.75 -9.59 0.25
N GLY A 13 -8.54 -10.60 0.54
CA GLY A 13 -8.20 -11.99 0.21
C GLY A 13 -8.77 -12.53 -1.10
N TRP A 14 -9.91 -11.99 -1.58
CA TRP A 14 -10.73 -12.65 -2.59
C TRP A 14 -11.13 -11.75 -3.77
N LEU A 15 -10.80 -10.47 -3.75
CA LEU A 15 -11.23 -9.54 -4.80
C LEU A 15 -10.72 -9.95 -6.19
N SER A 16 -9.49 -10.46 -6.29
CA SER A 16 -8.93 -10.95 -7.55
C SER A 16 -9.63 -12.20 -8.06
N GLU A 17 -10.27 -13.00 -7.20
CA GLU A 17 -11.02 -14.18 -7.61
C GLU A 17 -12.39 -13.83 -8.23
N LEU A 18 -12.96 -12.66 -7.87
CA LEU A 18 -14.17 -12.14 -8.52
C LEU A 18 -13.94 -11.82 -10.01
N ASP A 19 -12.72 -11.46 -10.39
CA ASP A 19 -12.31 -11.22 -11.78
C ASP A 19 -11.70 -12.47 -12.46
N SER A 20 -11.72 -13.62 -11.79
CA SER A 20 -11.14 -14.85 -12.33
C SER A 20 -11.78 -15.25 -13.66
N LYS A 21 -10.95 -15.67 -14.61
CA LYS A 21 -11.41 -16.27 -15.88
C LYS A 21 -11.95 -17.67 -15.68
N ASP A 22 -11.59 -18.34 -14.57
CA ASP A 22 -12.15 -19.63 -14.16
C ASP A 22 -13.54 -19.40 -13.55
N PRO A 23 -14.62 -19.93 -14.19
CA PRO A 23 -15.99 -19.72 -13.72
C PRO A 23 -16.28 -20.36 -12.36
N GLU A 24 -15.59 -21.44 -11.99
CA GLU A 24 -15.80 -22.10 -10.70
C GLU A 24 -15.19 -21.27 -9.56
N VAL A 25 -14.00 -20.73 -9.78
CA VAL A 25 -13.32 -19.83 -8.85
C VAL A 25 -14.17 -18.58 -8.63
N ARG A 26 -14.60 -17.94 -9.72
CA ARG A 26 -15.45 -16.74 -9.65
C ARG A 26 -16.77 -17.01 -8.93
N ALA A 27 -17.49 -18.08 -9.28
CA ALA A 27 -18.76 -18.42 -8.65
C ALA A 27 -18.62 -18.66 -7.13
N ARG A 28 -17.50 -19.25 -6.69
CA ARG A 28 -17.20 -19.42 -5.27
C ARG A 28 -16.98 -18.08 -4.57
N ALA A 29 -16.22 -17.17 -5.19
CA ALA A 29 -15.98 -15.83 -4.65
C ALA A 29 -17.27 -15.01 -4.58
N GLU A 30 -18.10 -15.00 -5.63
CA GLU A 30 -19.41 -14.32 -5.68
C GLU A 30 -20.38 -14.85 -4.60
N LYS A 31 -20.36 -16.17 -4.34
CA LYS A 31 -21.16 -16.76 -3.27
C LYS A 31 -20.72 -16.30 -1.89
N MET A 32 -19.40 -16.20 -1.67
CA MET A 32 -18.84 -15.75 -0.40
C MET A 32 -19.14 -14.26 -0.19
N GLU A 33 -18.93 -13.44 -1.22
CA GLU A 33 -19.27 -12.02 -1.20
C GLU A 33 -20.71 -11.79 -0.80
N ARG A 34 -21.66 -12.44 -1.49
CA ARG A 34 -23.10 -12.38 -1.16
C ARG A 34 -23.37 -12.75 0.29
N HIS A 35 -22.76 -13.84 0.76
CA HIS A 35 -22.96 -14.28 2.14
C HIS A 35 -22.50 -13.25 3.17
N ILE A 36 -21.38 -12.61 2.95
CA ILE A 36 -20.85 -11.57 3.85
C ILE A 36 -21.78 -10.36 3.88
N TYR A 37 -22.22 -9.88 2.72
CA TYR A 37 -23.20 -8.79 2.65
C TYR A 37 -24.52 -9.13 3.32
N GLU A 38 -25.04 -10.36 3.17
CA GLU A 38 -26.23 -10.81 3.85
C GLU A 38 -26.06 -10.87 5.39
N VAL A 39 -24.86 -11.16 5.89
CA VAL A 39 -24.55 -11.12 7.32
C VAL A 39 -24.55 -9.69 7.83
N GLU A 40 -23.90 -8.78 7.12
CA GLU A 40 -23.85 -7.37 7.48
C GLU A 40 -25.23 -6.70 7.42
N ASP A 41 -26.03 -7.02 6.40
CA ASP A 41 -27.40 -6.53 6.28
C ASP A 41 -28.26 -6.95 7.48
N ARG A 42 -28.19 -8.23 7.88
CA ARG A 42 -28.89 -8.70 9.09
C ARG A 42 -28.40 -8.01 10.36
N LEU A 43 -27.10 -7.70 10.45
CA LEU A 43 -26.55 -6.96 11.59
C LEU A 43 -27.10 -5.55 11.63
N LEU A 44 -27.10 -4.84 10.49
CA LEU A 44 -27.68 -3.50 10.37
C LEU A 44 -29.17 -3.50 10.71
N GLY A 45 -29.94 -4.48 10.22
CA GLY A 45 -31.36 -4.62 10.56
C GLY A 45 -31.59 -4.76 12.07
N ARG A 46 -30.81 -5.59 12.77
CA ARG A 46 -30.87 -5.71 14.23
C ARG A 46 -30.51 -4.41 14.97
N LEU A 47 -29.55 -3.67 14.46
CA LEU A 47 -29.21 -2.37 15.03
C LEU A 47 -30.34 -1.38 14.86
N MET A 48 -30.98 -1.36 13.70
CA MET A 48 -32.17 -0.52 13.44
C MET A 48 -33.34 -0.88 14.34
N ASP A 49 -33.56 -2.17 14.62
CA ASP A 49 -34.61 -2.61 15.54
C ASP A 49 -34.40 -2.16 17.01
N ILE A 50 -33.13 -1.95 17.41
CA ILE A 50 -32.75 -1.51 18.76
C ILE A 50 -32.80 0.01 18.88
N MET A 51 -32.60 0.72 17.77
CA MET A 51 -32.57 2.19 17.75
C MET A 51 -33.98 2.74 17.98
N GLY A 52 -34.04 3.84 18.72
CA GLY A 52 -35.29 4.60 18.85
C GLY A 52 -35.54 5.53 17.67
N ASP A 53 -36.77 5.99 17.55
CA ASP A 53 -37.21 6.89 16.45
C ASP A 53 -36.47 8.25 16.42
N ASP A 54 -35.79 8.60 17.50
CA ASP A 54 -35.00 9.82 17.66
C ASP A 54 -33.50 9.64 17.33
N THR A 55 -33.13 8.46 16.85
CA THR A 55 -31.73 8.12 16.56
C THR A 55 -31.43 8.09 15.07
N LEU A 56 -30.41 8.80 14.63
CA LEU A 56 -29.91 8.77 13.26
C LEU A 56 -28.80 7.70 13.12
N MET A 57 -28.99 6.76 12.20
CA MET A 57 -27.93 5.83 11.77
C MET A 57 -27.18 6.43 10.59
N CYS A 58 -25.86 6.47 10.68
CA CYS A 58 -24.97 6.80 9.58
C CYS A 58 -24.09 5.59 9.25
N VAL A 59 -24.18 5.08 8.02
CA VAL A 59 -23.31 4.02 7.50
C VAL A 59 -22.35 4.64 6.50
N CYS A 60 -21.05 4.47 6.73
CA CYS A 60 -20.01 5.02 5.86
C CYS A 60 -18.89 4.01 5.66
N SER A 61 -18.15 4.17 4.57
CA SER A 61 -16.91 3.44 4.28
C SER A 61 -15.75 4.45 4.26
N ASP A 62 -14.59 4.03 4.70
CA ASP A 62 -13.35 4.79 4.64
C ASP A 62 -12.69 4.74 3.25
N HIS A 63 -12.89 3.66 2.50
CA HIS A 63 -12.43 3.49 1.12
C HIS A 63 -13.24 2.42 0.40
N GLY A 64 -13.02 2.30 -0.90
CA GLY A 64 -13.46 1.17 -1.71
C GLY A 64 -12.37 0.13 -1.87
N ALA A 65 -12.59 -0.82 -2.78
CA ALA A 65 -11.62 -1.84 -3.14
C ALA A 65 -11.50 -1.95 -4.67
N THR A 66 -10.30 -2.31 -5.14
CA THR A 66 -10.03 -2.59 -6.55
C THR A 66 -9.15 -3.82 -6.64
N PRO A 67 -9.31 -4.67 -7.68
CA PRO A 67 -8.41 -5.80 -7.88
C PRO A 67 -6.96 -5.35 -7.91
N MET A 68 -6.11 -6.09 -7.21
CA MET A 68 -4.71 -5.80 -7.15
C MET A 68 -4.02 -6.26 -8.43
N GLY A 69 -3.34 -5.33 -9.09
CA GLY A 69 -2.43 -5.63 -10.20
C GLY A 69 -1.05 -6.05 -9.70
N PRO A 70 -0.04 -6.08 -10.58
CA PRO A 70 1.33 -6.33 -10.20
C PRO A 70 1.82 -5.34 -9.14
N ILE A 71 2.45 -5.84 -8.09
CA ILE A 71 2.99 -5.02 -7.01
C ILE A 71 4.40 -4.57 -7.38
N LEU A 72 4.64 -3.27 -7.34
CA LEU A 72 5.98 -2.73 -7.45
C LEU A 72 6.68 -2.77 -6.08
N ASN A 73 7.77 -3.52 -5.99
CA ASN A 73 8.68 -3.40 -4.86
C ASN A 73 9.57 -2.17 -5.05
N THR A 74 9.18 -1.06 -4.43
CA THR A 74 9.91 0.23 -4.50
C THR A 74 11.35 0.11 -4.00
N ALA A 75 11.60 -0.71 -2.96
CA ALA A 75 12.94 -0.94 -2.46
C ALA A 75 13.82 -1.63 -3.50
N HIS A 76 13.26 -2.57 -4.28
CA HIS A 76 13.99 -3.25 -5.34
C HIS A 76 14.38 -2.27 -6.46
N ALA A 77 13.44 -1.47 -6.95
CA ALA A 77 13.72 -0.45 -7.97
C ALA A 77 14.82 0.53 -7.54
N LEU A 78 14.77 0.97 -6.28
CA LEU A 78 15.78 1.88 -5.73
C LEU A 78 17.14 1.19 -5.50
N LYS A 79 17.15 -0.10 -5.17
CA LYS A 79 18.40 -0.88 -5.05
C LYS A 79 19.09 -1.04 -6.39
N GLU A 80 18.34 -1.35 -7.46
CA GLU A 80 18.90 -1.43 -8.82
C GLU A 80 19.50 -0.09 -9.27
N ALA A 81 18.91 1.02 -8.86
CA ALA A 81 19.44 2.37 -9.12
C ALA A 81 20.61 2.79 -8.20
N GLY A 82 21.04 1.92 -7.28
CA GLY A 82 22.12 2.22 -6.32
C GLY A 82 21.75 3.28 -5.28
N LEU A 83 20.46 3.43 -5.00
CA LEU A 83 19.95 4.42 -4.04
C LEU A 83 19.57 3.80 -2.69
N CYS A 84 19.44 2.48 -2.61
CA CYS A 84 19.10 1.79 -1.40
C CYS A 84 19.84 0.46 -1.32
N SER A 85 20.11 0.01 -0.09
CA SER A 85 20.73 -1.28 0.21
C SER A 85 19.88 -2.02 1.22
N TYR A 86 19.56 -3.28 0.96
CA TYR A 86 18.80 -4.11 1.86
C TYR A 86 19.17 -5.60 1.72
N GLU A 87 18.90 -6.36 2.77
CA GLU A 87 19.00 -7.81 2.79
C GLU A 87 17.61 -8.42 3.02
N PRO A 88 17.29 -9.54 2.38
CA PRO A 88 16.06 -10.26 2.66
C PRO A 88 15.96 -10.63 4.13
N LYS A 89 14.81 -10.43 4.75
CA LYS A 89 14.55 -10.87 6.10
C LYS A 89 13.96 -12.27 6.05
N LYS A 90 14.58 -13.23 6.74
CA LYS A 90 13.96 -14.52 7.02
C LYS A 90 13.01 -14.37 8.20
N SER A 91 11.76 -14.78 8.03
CA SER A 91 10.79 -14.74 9.09
C SER A 91 10.16 -16.10 9.32
N GLU A 92 9.95 -16.43 10.60
CA GLU A 92 9.24 -17.64 11.06
C GLU A 92 7.78 -17.31 11.47
N ASN A 93 7.37 -16.05 11.41
CA ASN A 93 6.07 -15.59 11.84
C ASN A 93 5.09 -15.53 10.66
N TYR A 94 3.84 -15.99 10.86
CA TYR A 94 2.78 -15.98 9.85
C TYR A 94 2.57 -14.61 9.18
N TRP A 95 2.57 -13.54 9.97
CA TRP A 95 2.38 -12.19 9.43
C TRP A 95 3.57 -11.70 8.59
N ASP A 96 4.76 -12.15 8.96
CA ASP A 96 5.97 -11.85 8.18
C ASP A 96 6.00 -12.67 6.87
N ILE A 97 5.43 -13.90 6.86
CA ILE A 97 5.27 -14.70 5.64
C ILE A 97 4.31 -14.01 4.66
N TYR A 98 3.25 -13.42 5.16
CA TYR A 98 2.33 -12.62 4.34
C TYR A 98 3.04 -11.41 3.72
N GLU A 99 3.89 -10.74 4.49
CA GLU A 99 4.74 -9.67 3.98
C GLU A 99 5.81 -10.15 2.99
N GLU A 100 6.35 -11.38 3.15
CA GLU A 100 7.28 -12.01 2.20
C GLU A 100 6.64 -12.25 0.83
N THR A 101 5.42 -12.74 0.80
CA THR A 101 4.69 -12.97 -0.46
C THR A 101 4.42 -11.68 -1.21
N GLU A 102 4.34 -10.55 -0.50
CA GLU A 102 4.19 -9.22 -1.08
C GLU A 102 5.53 -8.54 -1.39
N GLY A 103 6.67 -9.19 -1.14
CA GLY A 103 8.00 -8.65 -1.42
C GLY A 103 8.44 -7.51 -0.50
N PHE A 104 7.80 -7.36 0.67
CA PHE A 104 8.08 -6.29 1.63
C PHE A 104 8.98 -6.71 2.79
N ASN A 105 9.41 -7.98 2.81
CA ASN A 105 10.18 -8.50 3.93
C ASN A 105 11.69 -8.34 3.72
N TYR A 106 12.20 -7.20 4.13
CA TYR A 106 13.62 -6.89 4.05
C TYR A 106 14.08 -6.04 5.24
N VAL A 107 15.38 -6.09 5.51
CA VAL A 107 16.05 -5.20 6.46
C VAL A 107 16.88 -4.19 5.68
N LEU A 108 16.48 -2.93 5.74
CA LEU A 108 17.19 -1.84 5.09
C LEU A 108 18.52 -1.54 5.82
N ASP A 109 19.62 -1.51 5.07
CA ASP A 109 20.89 -0.99 5.57
C ASP A 109 20.90 0.54 5.45
N VAL A 110 20.45 1.20 6.51
CA VAL A 110 20.33 2.67 6.55
C VAL A 110 21.68 3.36 6.35
N SER A 111 22.78 2.72 6.78
CA SER A 111 24.13 3.29 6.65
C SER A 111 24.64 3.32 5.22
N LYS A 112 23.99 2.61 4.29
CA LYS A 112 24.33 2.55 2.86
C LYS A 112 23.22 3.03 1.95
N SER A 113 22.09 3.48 2.50
CA SER A 113 20.91 3.86 1.73
C SER A 113 20.75 5.38 1.68
N LEU A 114 20.77 5.95 0.48
CA LEU A 114 20.44 7.36 0.24
C LEU A 114 18.91 7.59 0.31
N ALA A 115 18.13 6.56 -0.06
CA ALA A 115 16.69 6.55 -0.06
C ALA A 115 16.15 5.51 0.92
N VAL A 116 15.09 5.86 1.65
CA VAL A 116 14.38 5.00 2.60
C VAL A 116 12.94 4.81 2.11
N PRO A 117 12.67 3.72 1.37
CA PRO A 117 11.31 3.40 0.99
C PRO A 117 10.48 3.01 2.21
N GLN A 118 9.27 3.52 2.27
CA GLN A 118 8.29 3.17 3.30
C GLN A 118 7.18 2.34 2.69
N ARG A 119 6.41 1.67 3.54
CA ARG A 119 5.16 1.04 3.12
C ARG A 119 4.30 2.08 2.38
N TYR A 120 3.53 1.56 1.44
CA TYR A 120 2.59 2.28 0.59
C TYR A 120 3.27 3.08 -0.53
N MET A 121 3.66 4.25 -0.48
CA MET A 121 4.14 5.01 -1.64
C MET A 121 5.16 6.08 -1.29
N PHE A 122 5.60 6.09 -0.05
CA PHE A 122 6.48 7.16 0.40
C PHE A 122 7.95 6.73 0.32
N VAL A 123 8.77 7.61 -0.20
CA VAL A 123 10.23 7.46 -0.18
C VAL A 123 10.84 8.68 0.48
N TYR A 124 11.65 8.46 1.50
CA TYR A 124 12.37 9.52 2.18
C TYR A 124 13.82 9.57 1.74
N VAL A 125 14.34 10.78 1.55
CA VAL A 125 15.79 11.00 1.47
C VAL A 125 16.37 10.79 2.86
N ASN A 126 17.38 9.94 2.99
CA ASN A 126 18.02 9.60 4.27
C ASN A 126 18.93 10.74 4.75
N LEU A 127 18.30 11.85 5.15
CA LEU A 127 18.93 13.13 5.44
C LEU A 127 19.67 13.11 6.78
N LYS A 128 20.94 13.47 6.75
CA LYS A 128 21.80 13.63 7.91
C LYS A 128 21.26 14.72 8.83
N GLY A 129 21.27 14.45 10.13
CA GLY A 129 20.76 15.37 11.14
C GLY A 129 19.24 15.37 11.29
N LYS A 130 18.48 14.77 10.34
CA LYS A 130 17.03 14.63 10.44
C LYS A 130 16.62 13.23 10.88
N TYR A 131 17.28 12.20 10.36
CA TYR A 131 16.96 10.81 10.69
C TYR A 131 18.14 10.13 11.37
N PRO A 132 17.87 9.18 12.33
CA PRO A 132 18.93 8.37 12.90
C PRO A 132 19.69 7.60 11.82
N GLY A 133 21.02 7.77 11.77
CA GLY A 133 21.86 7.14 10.76
C GLY A 133 21.75 7.74 9.35
N GLY A 134 21.15 8.94 9.22
CA GLY A 134 21.08 9.65 7.95
C GLY A 134 22.46 9.95 7.37
N ILE A 135 22.64 9.74 6.06
CA ILE A 135 23.94 9.85 5.36
C ILE A 135 23.96 10.90 4.25
N VAL A 136 22.81 11.41 3.82
CA VAL A 136 22.72 12.45 2.79
C VAL A 136 22.95 13.81 3.43
N GLU A 137 23.96 14.54 2.97
CA GLU A 137 24.22 15.89 3.45
C GLU A 137 23.10 16.85 2.98
N PRO A 138 22.75 17.88 3.76
CA PRO A 138 21.65 18.79 3.42
C PRO A 138 21.78 19.44 2.04
N GLU A 139 22.99 19.77 1.62
CA GLU A 139 23.30 20.35 0.30
C GLU A 139 23.05 19.40 -0.86
N ASP A 140 23.09 18.08 -0.64
CA ASP A 140 22.81 17.05 -1.65
C ASP A 140 21.34 16.62 -1.70
N TYR A 141 20.50 17.14 -0.81
CA TYR A 141 19.09 16.71 -0.67
C TYR A 141 18.33 16.73 -1.99
N GLU A 142 18.35 17.85 -2.70
CA GLU A 142 17.62 18.02 -3.96
C GLU A 142 18.16 17.12 -5.06
N LYS A 143 19.46 16.95 -5.13
CA LYS A 143 20.10 16.05 -6.10
C LYS A 143 19.73 14.60 -5.88
N VAL A 144 19.73 14.13 -4.62
CA VAL A 144 19.34 12.76 -4.27
C VAL A 144 17.85 12.57 -4.52
N ARG A 145 17.00 13.54 -4.16
CA ARG A 145 15.56 13.51 -4.40
C ARG A 145 15.24 13.41 -5.90
N GLY A 146 15.92 14.19 -6.74
CA GLY A 146 15.81 14.09 -8.20
C GLY A 146 16.14 12.69 -8.70
N ARG A 147 17.27 12.12 -8.27
CA ARG A 147 17.67 10.75 -8.63
C ARG A 147 16.66 9.69 -8.20
N ILE A 148 16.00 9.85 -7.06
CA ILE A 148 14.93 8.93 -6.61
C ILE A 148 13.74 8.98 -7.58
N ILE A 149 13.30 10.19 -7.94
CA ILE A 149 12.20 10.40 -8.88
C ILE A 149 12.51 9.77 -10.24
N ASP A 150 13.69 10.09 -10.79
CA ASP A 150 14.14 9.57 -12.08
C ASP A 150 14.23 8.04 -12.08
N ALA A 151 14.81 7.46 -11.02
CA ALA A 151 14.93 6.01 -10.88
C ALA A 151 13.57 5.30 -10.85
N LEU A 152 12.58 5.87 -10.17
CA LEU A 152 11.24 5.30 -10.11
C LEU A 152 10.51 5.43 -11.45
N LEU A 153 10.58 6.59 -12.10
CA LEU A 153 9.93 6.82 -13.39
C LEU A 153 10.57 6.02 -14.54
N ASP A 154 11.88 5.76 -14.45
CA ASP A 154 12.61 4.99 -15.45
C ASP A 154 12.59 3.48 -15.22
N TYR A 155 12.15 3.04 -14.03
CA TYR A 155 12.07 1.61 -13.71
C TYR A 155 11.16 0.88 -14.70
N LYS A 156 11.65 -0.27 -15.18
CA LYS A 156 10.89 -1.15 -16.08
C LYS A 156 10.69 -2.50 -15.42
N HIS A 157 9.49 -3.01 -15.52
CA HIS A 157 9.19 -4.36 -15.07
C HIS A 157 10.08 -5.37 -15.83
N PRO A 158 10.83 -6.25 -15.14
CA PRO A 158 11.84 -7.09 -15.78
C PRO A 158 11.27 -8.06 -16.82
N GLU A 159 10.04 -8.51 -16.66
CA GLU A 159 9.40 -9.47 -17.55
C GLU A 159 8.63 -8.80 -18.70
N THR A 160 7.91 -7.72 -18.41
CA THR A 160 7.02 -7.07 -19.40
C THR A 160 7.67 -5.89 -20.11
N GLY A 161 8.73 -5.30 -19.53
CA GLY A 161 9.36 -4.08 -20.02
C GLY A 161 8.53 -2.81 -19.82
N GLU A 162 7.35 -2.92 -19.22
CA GLU A 162 6.47 -1.79 -18.95
C GLU A 162 7.00 -0.93 -17.79
N ARG A 163 6.63 0.34 -17.80
CA ARG A 163 6.91 1.27 -16.70
C ARG A 163 5.73 1.30 -15.74
N PRO A 164 5.81 0.66 -14.56
CA PRO A 164 4.68 0.58 -13.64
C PRO A 164 4.44 1.88 -12.87
N VAL A 165 5.44 2.76 -12.76
CA VAL A 165 5.31 4.04 -12.07
C VAL A 165 4.84 5.10 -13.04
N LEU A 166 3.59 5.53 -12.88
CA LEU A 166 3.00 6.58 -13.70
C LEU A 166 3.37 7.98 -13.19
N LEU A 167 3.62 8.10 -11.89
CA LEU A 167 3.83 9.38 -11.24
C LEU A 167 4.77 9.22 -10.03
N ALA A 168 5.79 10.08 -9.96
CA ALA A 168 6.62 10.27 -8.78
C ALA A 168 6.79 11.77 -8.57
N VAL A 169 6.28 12.31 -7.47
CA VAL A 169 6.21 13.74 -7.22
C VAL A 169 6.93 14.13 -5.94
N ARG A 170 7.36 15.36 -5.88
CA ARG A 170 7.86 15.96 -4.66
C ARG A 170 6.73 16.13 -3.65
N ARG A 171 7.05 16.09 -2.38
CA ARG A 171 6.09 16.29 -1.31
C ARG A 171 5.32 17.62 -1.46
N GLU A 172 6.02 18.71 -1.77
CA GLU A 172 5.44 20.03 -1.95
C GLU A 172 4.47 20.13 -3.14
N ASP A 173 4.61 19.24 -4.14
CA ASP A 173 3.75 19.21 -5.33
C ASP A 173 2.56 18.23 -5.14
N ALA A 174 2.56 17.40 -4.10
CA ALA A 174 1.53 16.39 -3.86
C ALA A 174 0.13 16.98 -3.62
N HIS A 175 0.06 18.24 -3.19
CA HIS A 175 -1.22 18.95 -2.98
C HIS A 175 -2.04 19.10 -4.27
N VAL A 176 -1.41 19.15 -5.44
CA VAL A 176 -2.09 19.21 -6.75
C VAL A 176 -2.97 17.97 -6.99
N PHE A 177 -2.63 16.86 -6.35
CA PHE A 177 -3.36 15.59 -6.43
C PHE A 177 -4.29 15.38 -5.22
N GLY A 178 -4.54 16.42 -4.42
CA GLY A 178 -5.32 16.31 -3.20
C GLY A 178 -4.64 15.55 -2.07
N MET A 179 -3.34 15.26 -2.22
CA MET A 179 -2.55 14.59 -1.20
C MET A 179 -1.76 15.60 -0.37
N GLY A 180 -1.65 15.32 0.94
CA GLY A 180 -1.00 16.22 1.87
C GLY A 180 -1.96 17.23 2.49
N GLY A 181 -1.64 17.65 3.70
CA GLY A 181 -2.30 18.71 4.45
C GLY A 181 -1.30 19.77 4.85
N ALA A 182 -1.73 20.80 5.58
CA ALA A 182 -0.90 21.92 6.03
C ALA A 182 0.33 21.50 6.86
N GLN A 183 0.43 20.21 7.24
CA GLN A 183 1.53 19.63 8.00
C GLN A 183 2.21 18.47 7.27
N ALA A 184 1.86 18.20 6.02
CA ALA A 184 2.47 17.15 5.23
C ALA A 184 3.89 17.53 4.77
#